data_071fea8960762b382a7dfae28198f1a1
#
_entry.id   071fea8960762b382a7dfae28198f1a1
#
_cell.length_a   1.000
_cell.length_b   1.000
_cell.length_c   1.000
_cell.angle_alpha   90.00
_cell.angle_beta   90.00
_cell.angle_gamma   90.00
#
_symmetry.space_group_name_H-M   'P 1'
#
loop_
_entity.id
_entity.type
_entity.pdbx_description
1 polymer ?
#
loop_
_entity_poly.entity_id
_entity_poly.type
_entity_poly.pdbx_seq_one_letter_code
_entity_poly.pdbx_strand_id
1 'polypeptide(L)'
;MGDGRLASSDDKISEDNIRPIAKDDDLYTVHVDVTVTSSATDDDKATAFIRSVIKNRKQYKGSGNPVLFTTEDMLTDMLLLTDEMGRDLYADEAALARKLRVRKIVTVPPMESTNGKGGNPLVGIVVNMTDYNVGADKGGAINMFDDFDIDYNQQKYLIETRCSGALTVPYSAMAFEMKTQG
;
A
#
# COMPACT_ATOMS: atom_id res chain seq x y z
N MET A 1 -3.36 3.90 -1.99
CA MET A 1 -3.47 5.21 -1.32
C MET A 1 -2.08 5.65 -1.00
N GLY A 2 -1.70 6.88 -1.36
CA GLY A 2 -0.35 7.40 -1.24
C GLY A 2 0.15 7.51 0.20
N ASP A 3 1.20 8.25 0.40
CA ASP A 3 1.84 8.46 1.69
C ASP A 3 1.07 9.42 2.64
N GLY A 4 -0.17 9.75 2.32
CA GLY A 4 -1.02 10.65 3.10
C GLY A 4 -0.71 12.13 2.88
N ARG A 5 0.04 12.47 1.84
CA ARG A 5 0.36 13.87 1.55
C ARG A 5 -0.86 14.64 1.08
N LEU A 6 -1.11 15.70 1.79
CA LEU A 6 -1.98 16.79 1.38
C LEU A 6 -1.12 17.98 0.99
N ALA A 7 -1.66 18.93 0.25
CA ALA A 7 -0.94 20.15 -0.11
C ALA A 7 -0.38 20.82 1.16
N SER A 8 0.92 20.93 1.24
CA SER A 8 1.67 21.25 2.46
C SER A 8 1.70 22.72 2.85
N SER A 9 1.02 23.59 2.16
CA SER A 9 1.19 25.04 2.30
C SER A 9 0.11 25.74 3.12
N ASP A 10 -0.89 25.02 3.62
CA ASP A 10 -1.96 25.60 4.42
C ASP A 10 -2.06 24.90 5.77
N ASP A 11 -1.84 25.64 6.85
CA ASP A 11 -1.96 25.19 8.24
C ASP A 11 -3.35 24.58 8.59
N LYS A 12 -4.33 24.76 7.71
CA LYS A 12 -5.67 24.18 7.86
C LYS A 12 -5.78 22.76 7.33
N ILE A 13 -4.76 22.28 6.62
CA ILE A 13 -4.74 20.94 6.01
C ILE A 13 -3.77 20.09 6.84
N SER A 14 -4.31 19.14 7.58
CA SER A 14 -3.51 18.18 8.34
C SER A 14 -3.37 16.87 7.56
N GLU A 15 -2.13 16.40 7.41
CA GLU A 15 -1.84 15.08 6.82
C GLU A 15 -2.42 13.93 7.66
N ASP A 16 -2.69 14.18 8.95
CA ASP A 16 -3.29 13.21 9.87
C ASP A 16 -4.75 12.89 9.52
N ASN A 17 -5.40 13.70 8.69
CA ASN A 17 -6.78 13.47 8.26
C ASN A 17 -6.93 12.32 7.26
N ILE A 18 -5.86 11.98 6.53
CA ILE A 18 -5.81 10.80 5.67
C ILE A 18 -4.69 9.91 6.17
N ARG A 19 -5.04 8.88 6.92
CA ARG A 19 -4.06 7.97 7.52
C ARG A 19 -3.57 6.97 6.48
N PRO A 20 -2.29 6.98 6.11
CA PRO A 20 -1.74 6.05 5.13
C PRO A 20 -1.61 4.66 5.76
N ILE A 21 -2.12 3.63 5.07
CA ILE A 21 -2.08 2.24 5.57
C ILE A 21 -0.66 1.79 5.90
N ALA A 22 0.32 2.20 5.08
CA ALA A 22 1.72 1.79 5.25
C ALA A 22 2.40 2.37 6.50
N LYS A 23 1.89 3.45 7.05
CA LYS A 23 2.48 4.18 8.20
C LYS A 23 1.50 4.31 9.36
N ASP A 24 0.39 3.60 9.30
CA ASP A 24 -0.65 3.66 10.33
C ASP A 24 -0.14 3.11 11.68
N ASP A 25 -0.93 3.29 12.72
CA ASP A 25 -0.63 2.78 14.06
C ASP A 25 -0.59 1.25 14.05
N ASP A 26 0.29 0.66 14.89
CA ASP A 26 0.47 -0.80 15.03
C ASP A 26 -0.81 -1.53 15.46
N LEU A 27 -1.79 -0.79 15.99
CA LEU A 27 -3.11 -1.33 16.29
C LEU A 27 -3.90 -1.69 15.01
N TYR A 28 -3.74 -0.91 13.94
CA TYR A 28 -4.49 -1.10 12.70
C TYR A 28 -3.69 -1.84 11.64
N THR A 29 -2.41 -1.50 11.50
CA THR A 29 -1.51 -2.10 10.51
C THR A 29 -0.38 -2.86 11.19
N VAL A 30 -0.24 -4.14 10.89
CA VAL A 30 0.88 -4.96 11.35
C VAL A 30 2.08 -4.69 10.44
N HIS A 31 3.14 -4.11 11.00
CA HIS A 31 4.38 -3.87 10.28
C HIS A 31 5.29 -5.10 10.37
N VAL A 32 5.78 -5.57 9.23
CA VAL A 32 6.60 -6.79 9.13
C VAL A 32 7.87 -6.48 8.34
N ASP A 33 9.02 -6.67 8.98
CA ASP A 33 10.31 -6.62 8.32
C ASP A 33 10.57 -7.93 7.57
N VAL A 34 10.75 -7.85 6.27
CA VAL A 34 11.24 -8.95 5.42
C VAL A 34 12.76 -8.84 5.38
N THR A 35 13.42 -9.63 6.23
CA THR A 35 14.86 -9.55 6.37
C THR A 35 15.55 -10.38 5.30
N VAL A 36 16.48 -9.77 4.59
CA VAL A 36 17.36 -10.39 3.59
C VAL A 36 18.80 -9.96 3.81
N THR A 37 19.76 -10.76 3.35
CA THR A 37 21.18 -10.40 3.38
C THR A 37 21.50 -9.37 2.31
N SER A 38 22.59 -8.63 2.45
CA SER A 38 23.04 -7.66 1.43
C SER A 38 23.43 -8.32 0.10
N SER A 39 23.74 -9.60 0.09
CA SER A 39 24.05 -10.40 -1.10
C SER A 39 22.86 -11.19 -1.63
N ALA A 40 21.65 -10.97 -1.12
CA ALA A 40 20.45 -11.69 -1.56
C ALA A 40 20.12 -11.37 -3.02
N THR A 41 19.86 -12.41 -3.79
CA THR A 41 19.35 -12.31 -5.16
C THR A 41 17.88 -11.87 -5.15
N ASP A 42 17.34 -11.50 -6.31
CA ASP A 42 15.93 -11.14 -6.42
C ASP A 42 15.03 -12.34 -6.11
N ASP A 43 15.45 -13.56 -6.46
CA ASP A 43 14.79 -14.82 -6.08
C ASP A 43 14.74 -15.00 -4.55
N ASP A 44 15.83 -14.66 -3.86
CA ASP A 44 15.88 -14.74 -2.39
C ASP A 44 14.92 -13.73 -1.76
N LYS A 45 14.86 -12.50 -2.29
CA LYS A 45 13.95 -11.46 -1.85
C LYS A 45 12.48 -11.87 -2.05
N ALA A 46 12.14 -12.36 -3.25
CA ALA A 46 10.80 -12.84 -3.58
C ALA A 46 10.39 -14.02 -2.68
N THR A 47 11.29 -14.98 -2.47
CA THR A 47 11.06 -16.13 -1.59
C THR A 47 10.86 -15.70 -0.13
N ALA A 48 11.69 -14.78 0.36
CA ALA A 48 11.58 -14.23 1.72
C ALA A 48 10.25 -13.48 1.90
N PHE A 49 9.84 -12.70 0.90
CA PHE A 49 8.57 -11.99 0.92
C PHE A 49 7.37 -12.95 0.97
N ILE A 50 7.32 -13.95 0.08
CA ILE A 50 6.26 -14.98 0.07
C ILE A 50 6.17 -15.68 1.42
N ARG A 51 7.30 -16.09 1.98
CA ARG A 51 7.36 -16.72 3.31
C ARG A 51 6.85 -15.82 4.42
N SER A 52 7.22 -14.54 4.38
CA SER A 52 6.77 -13.52 5.34
C SER A 52 5.26 -13.31 5.27
N VAL A 53 4.69 -13.17 4.07
CA VAL A 53 3.24 -13.03 3.90
C VAL A 53 2.51 -14.23 4.48
N ILE A 54 2.93 -15.45 4.15
CA ILE A 54 2.27 -16.68 4.63
C ILE A 54 2.40 -16.83 6.15
N LYS A 55 3.58 -16.58 6.73
CA LYS A 55 3.82 -16.75 8.17
C LYS A 55 3.02 -15.73 8.99
N ASN A 56 2.97 -14.49 8.55
CA ASN A 56 2.32 -13.41 9.28
C ASN A 56 0.81 -13.34 9.05
N ARG A 57 0.28 -14.13 8.12
CA ARG A 57 -1.16 -14.17 7.83
C ARG A 57 -2.03 -14.44 9.07
N LYS A 58 -1.51 -15.10 10.09
CA LYS A 58 -2.16 -15.34 11.38
C LYS A 58 -2.48 -14.05 12.16
N GLN A 59 -1.76 -12.98 11.91
CA GLN A 59 -1.93 -11.69 12.59
C GLN A 59 -3.02 -10.82 11.93
N TYR A 60 -3.39 -11.11 10.70
CA TYR A 60 -4.46 -10.41 9.99
C TYR A 60 -5.83 -10.76 10.58
N LYS A 61 -6.57 -9.73 10.97
CA LYS A 61 -7.93 -9.85 11.53
C LYS A 61 -8.96 -8.99 10.79
N GLY A 62 -8.60 -8.50 9.62
CA GLY A 62 -9.52 -7.73 8.76
C GLY A 62 -10.62 -8.57 8.13
N SER A 63 -11.55 -7.91 7.50
CA SER A 63 -12.74 -8.50 6.89
C SER A 63 -12.38 -9.34 5.65
N GLY A 64 -13.05 -10.46 5.46
CA GLY A 64 -13.05 -11.27 4.25
C GLY A 64 -11.67 -11.67 3.73
N ASN A 65 -11.56 -11.77 2.40
CA ASN A 65 -10.31 -12.09 1.71
C ASN A 65 -9.60 -10.80 1.29
N PRO A 66 -8.41 -10.50 1.84
CA PRO A 66 -7.66 -9.31 1.49
C PRO A 66 -7.08 -9.38 0.07
N VAL A 67 -6.65 -8.24 -0.40
CA VAL A 67 -5.89 -8.04 -1.63
C VAL A 67 -4.43 -7.77 -1.25
N LEU A 68 -3.50 -8.31 -2.02
CA LEU A 68 -2.09 -7.93 -1.95
C LEU A 68 -1.85 -6.79 -2.94
N PHE A 69 -1.36 -5.67 -2.44
CA PHE A 69 -0.82 -4.57 -3.23
C PHE A 69 0.70 -4.67 -3.17
N THR A 70 1.37 -4.64 -4.31
CA THR A 70 2.84 -4.81 -4.40
C THR A 70 3.40 -3.99 -5.55
N THR A 71 4.73 -3.95 -5.68
CA THR A 71 5.40 -3.35 -6.84
C THR A 71 5.37 -4.32 -8.03
N GLU A 72 5.50 -3.80 -9.24
CA GLU A 72 5.57 -4.61 -10.46
C GLU A 72 6.82 -5.50 -10.45
N ASP A 73 7.96 -4.95 -10.03
CA ASP A 73 9.22 -5.69 -9.92
C ASP A 73 9.06 -6.90 -8.99
N MET A 74 8.51 -6.69 -7.78
CA MET A 74 8.32 -7.79 -6.83
C MET A 74 7.35 -8.86 -7.36
N LEU A 75 6.29 -8.46 -8.07
CA LEU A 75 5.38 -9.44 -8.69
C LEU A 75 6.09 -10.25 -9.76
N THR A 76 6.88 -9.60 -10.60
CA THR A 76 7.67 -10.25 -11.65
C THR A 76 8.66 -11.25 -11.05
N ASP A 77 9.44 -10.84 -10.04
CA ASP A 77 10.38 -11.70 -9.33
C ASP A 77 9.69 -12.94 -8.73
N MET A 78 8.49 -12.75 -8.12
CA MET A 78 7.73 -13.87 -7.58
C MET A 78 7.24 -14.85 -8.65
N LEU A 79 6.87 -14.36 -9.84
CA LEU A 79 6.38 -15.20 -10.93
C LEU A 79 7.53 -15.93 -11.65
N LEU A 80 8.72 -15.34 -11.67
CA LEU A 80 9.91 -15.93 -12.31
C LEU A 80 10.61 -16.98 -11.43
N LEU A 81 10.13 -17.20 -10.19
CA LEU A 81 10.72 -18.24 -9.33
C LEU A 81 10.60 -19.62 -9.96
N THR A 82 11.73 -20.32 -10.05
CA THR A 82 11.82 -21.68 -10.58
C THR A 82 12.24 -22.69 -9.52
N ASP A 83 11.94 -23.96 -9.76
CA ASP A 83 12.46 -25.07 -8.96
C ASP A 83 13.91 -25.44 -9.39
N GLU A 84 14.53 -26.37 -8.68
CA GLU A 84 15.88 -26.88 -8.99
C GLU A 84 16.00 -27.50 -10.40
N MET A 85 14.88 -27.84 -11.04
CA MET A 85 14.81 -28.38 -12.39
C MET A 85 14.51 -27.31 -13.45
N GLY A 86 14.43 -26.02 -13.05
CA GLY A 86 14.14 -24.90 -13.96
C GLY A 86 12.68 -24.78 -14.39
N ARG A 87 11.74 -25.36 -13.63
CA ARG A 87 10.30 -25.23 -13.90
C ARG A 87 9.72 -24.13 -13.05
N ASP A 88 8.82 -23.35 -13.61
CA ASP A 88 8.14 -22.27 -12.89
C ASP A 88 7.37 -22.83 -11.68
N LEU A 89 7.58 -22.20 -10.52
CA LEU A 89 6.86 -22.56 -9.29
C LEU A 89 5.39 -22.16 -9.34
N TYR A 90 5.07 -21.11 -10.07
CA TYR A 90 3.71 -20.57 -10.22
C TYR A 90 3.39 -20.44 -11.71
N ALA A 91 2.35 -21.14 -12.14
CA ALA A 91 1.94 -21.12 -13.54
C ALA A 91 1.31 -19.78 -13.95
N ASP A 92 0.71 -19.06 -13.00
CA ASP A 92 0.04 -17.80 -13.20
C ASP A 92 -0.08 -17.00 -11.89
N GLU A 93 -0.47 -15.73 -12.00
CA GLU A 93 -0.72 -14.84 -10.86
C GLU A 93 -1.83 -15.40 -9.93
N ALA A 94 -2.81 -16.11 -10.48
CA ALA A 94 -3.88 -16.68 -9.67
C ALA A 94 -3.38 -17.86 -8.81
N ALA A 95 -2.40 -18.63 -9.28
CA ALA A 95 -1.74 -19.67 -8.50
C ALA A 95 -0.95 -19.06 -7.34
N LEU A 96 -0.22 -17.99 -7.60
CA LEU A 96 0.51 -17.23 -6.58
C LEU A 96 -0.46 -16.62 -5.55
N ALA A 97 -1.55 -15.98 -5.97
CA ALA A 97 -2.55 -15.42 -5.08
C ALA A 97 -3.18 -16.47 -4.16
N ARG A 98 -3.48 -17.66 -4.69
CA ARG A 98 -3.97 -18.79 -3.89
C ARG A 98 -2.95 -19.25 -2.84
N LYS A 99 -1.67 -19.30 -3.21
CA LYS A 99 -0.58 -19.63 -2.27
C LYS A 99 -0.46 -18.64 -1.15
N LEU A 100 -0.58 -17.34 -1.44
CA LEU A 100 -0.54 -16.24 -0.48
C LEU A 100 -1.85 -16.08 0.31
N ARG A 101 -2.90 -16.82 -0.07
CA ARG A 101 -4.25 -16.72 0.53
C ARG A 101 -4.82 -15.30 0.42
N VAL A 102 -4.65 -14.67 -0.72
CA VAL A 102 -5.24 -13.38 -1.05
C VAL A 102 -6.24 -13.55 -2.20
N ARG A 103 -7.16 -12.61 -2.33
CA ARG A 103 -8.18 -12.63 -3.37
C ARG A 103 -7.58 -12.39 -4.75
N LYS A 104 -6.66 -11.44 -4.84
CA LYS A 104 -5.91 -11.06 -6.04
C LYS A 104 -4.65 -10.28 -5.64
N ILE A 105 -3.76 -10.12 -6.58
CA ILE A 105 -2.59 -9.25 -6.48
C ILE A 105 -2.88 -8.00 -7.33
N VAL A 106 -2.40 -6.85 -6.92
CA VAL A 106 -2.54 -5.60 -7.65
C VAL A 106 -1.22 -4.86 -7.57
N THR A 107 -0.68 -4.48 -8.70
CA THR A 107 0.54 -3.68 -8.77
C THR A 107 0.23 -2.19 -8.61
N VAL A 108 1.07 -1.50 -7.85
CA VAL A 108 0.89 -0.09 -7.51
C VAL A 108 2.20 0.65 -7.76
N PRO A 109 2.35 1.33 -8.92
CA PRO A 109 3.60 2.00 -9.28
C PRO A 109 4.15 2.98 -8.23
N PRO A 110 3.33 3.80 -7.52
CA PRO A 110 3.84 4.69 -6.49
C PRO A 110 4.51 3.99 -5.28
N MET A 111 4.32 2.67 -5.11
CA MET A 111 4.97 1.94 -4.01
C MET A 111 6.48 1.79 -4.20
N GLU A 112 6.99 1.83 -5.42
CA GLU A 112 8.43 1.69 -5.73
C GLU A 112 9.28 2.78 -5.05
N SER A 113 8.72 3.97 -4.88
CA SER A 113 9.40 5.10 -4.23
C SER A 113 8.95 5.33 -2.78
N THR A 114 8.13 4.45 -2.22
CA THR A 114 7.53 4.62 -0.89
C THR A 114 8.27 3.77 0.14
N ASN A 115 8.60 4.41 1.26
CA ASN A 115 9.13 3.70 2.43
C ASN A 115 8.00 3.44 3.43
N GLY A 116 8.07 2.32 4.13
CA GLY A 116 7.18 2.01 5.22
C GLY A 116 7.46 2.80 6.49
N LYS A 117 6.84 2.40 7.58
CA LYS A 117 6.99 3.05 8.91
C LYS A 117 8.41 2.93 9.46
N GLY A 118 9.09 1.83 9.19
CA GLY A 118 10.48 1.57 9.59
C GLY A 118 11.54 2.29 8.74
N GLY A 119 11.11 2.99 7.68
CA GLY A 119 12.01 3.71 6.78
C GLY A 119 12.64 2.85 5.68
N ASN A 120 12.32 1.55 5.63
CA ASN A 120 12.78 0.64 4.59
C ASN A 120 11.83 0.63 3.39
N PRO A 121 12.29 0.20 2.21
CA PRO A 121 11.43 0.10 1.03
C PRO A 121 10.19 -0.76 1.29
N LEU A 122 9.03 -0.23 0.93
CA LEU A 122 7.75 -0.91 1.05
C LEU A 122 7.56 -1.87 -0.13
N VAL A 123 7.48 -3.17 0.14
CA VAL A 123 7.36 -4.19 -0.91
C VAL A 123 5.95 -4.77 -1.06
N GLY A 124 5.11 -4.61 -0.06
CA GLY A 124 3.74 -5.06 -0.17
C GLY A 124 2.84 -4.64 0.97
N ILE A 125 1.55 -4.52 0.67
CA ILE A 125 0.49 -4.30 1.66
C ILE A 125 -0.61 -5.33 1.43
N VAL A 126 -0.98 -6.04 2.48
CA VAL A 126 -2.13 -6.96 2.46
C VAL A 126 -3.26 -6.34 3.25
N VAL A 127 -4.35 -6.00 2.58
CA VAL A 127 -5.51 -5.32 3.19
C VAL A 127 -6.78 -5.63 2.43
N ASN A 128 -7.92 -5.62 3.12
CA ASN A 128 -9.22 -5.52 2.48
C ASN A 128 -9.67 -4.05 2.50
N MET A 129 -9.86 -3.46 1.34
CA MET A 129 -10.24 -2.03 1.23
C MET A 129 -11.61 -1.71 1.85
N THR A 130 -12.44 -2.71 2.14
CA THR A 130 -13.70 -2.50 2.89
C THR A 130 -13.47 -2.07 4.34
N ASP A 131 -12.30 -2.35 4.89
CA ASP A 131 -11.92 -1.97 6.26
C ASP A 131 -11.35 -0.55 6.34
N TYR A 132 -11.09 0.08 5.18
CA TYR A 132 -10.66 1.47 5.08
C TYR A 132 -11.84 2.36 4.76
N ASN A 133 -12.25 3.16 5.71
CA ASN A 133 -13.37 4.08 5.56
C ASN A 133 -12.90 5.48 5.15
N VAL A 134 -13.59 6.05 4.19
CA VAL A 134 -13.39 7.44 3.76
C VAL A 134 -14.58 8.25 4.25
N GLY A 135 -14.29 9.24 5.08
CA GLY A 135 -15.24 10.27 5.50
C GLY A 135 -15.14 11.49 4.61
N ALA A 136 -16.26 12.08 4.22
CA ALA A 136 -16.28 13.32 3.47
C ALA A 136 -17.29 14.29 4.08
N ASP A 137 -16.97 15.59 4.06
CA ASP A 137 -17.88 16.63 4.53
C ASP A 137 -19.08 16.73 3.58
N LYS A 138 -20.26 16.97 4.16
CA LYS A 138 -21.55 17.11 3.42
C LYS A 138 -21.81 16.01 2.38
N GLY A 139 -21.43 14.77 2.70
CA GLY A 139 -21.65 13.63 1.79
C GLY A 139 -20.78 13.64 0.54
N GLY A 140 -19.64 14.30 0.57
CA GLY A 140 -18.70 14.38 -0.55
C GLY A 140 -19.05 15.47 -1.56
N ALA A 141 -19.81 16.50 -1.15
CA ALA A 141 -20.12 17.63 -2.01
C ALA A 141 -18.83 18.31 -2.49
N ILE A 142 -18.76 18.52 -3.78
CA ILE A 142 -17.69 19.28 -4.43
C ILE A 142 -18.16 20.73 -4.49
N ASN A 143 -17.40 21.64 -3.88
CA ASN A 143 -17.62 23.07 -4.01
C ASN A 143 -16.81 23.56 -5.20
N MET A 144 -17.45 24.24 -6.12
CA MET A 144 -16.81 24.90 -7.25
C MET A 144 -16.97 26.40 -7.09
N PHE A 145 -15.87 27.11 -7.11
CA PHE A 145 -15.81 28.55 -7.08
C PHE A 145 -15.19 29.02 -8.39
N ASP A 146 -15.74 30.08 -8.95
CA ASP A 146 -15.19 30.75 -10.12
C ASP A 146 -14.95 32.21 -9.81
N ASP A 147 -13.86 32.76 -10.31
CA ASP A 147 -13.48 34.15 -10.17
C ASP A 147 -12.74 34.63 -11.42
N PHE A 148 -12.91 35.89 -11.77
CA PHE A 148 -12.22 36.49 -12.88
C PHE A 148 -11.06 37.35 -12.37
N ASP A 149 -9.85 36.98 -12.72
CA ASP A 149 -8.64 37.73 -12.40
C ASP A 149 -8.42 38.83 -13.46
N ILE A 150 -8.69 40.07 -13.07
CA ILE A 150 -8.56 41.22 -13.95
C ILE A 150 -7.09 41.53 -14.28
N ASP A 151 -6.17 41.28 -13.37
CA ASP A 151 -4.75 41.59 -13.55
C ASP A 151 -4.10 40.74 -14.64
N TYR A 152 -4.54 39.48 -14.78
CA TYR A 152 -4.01 38.54 -15.76
C TYR A 152 -4.99 38.19 -16.89
N ASN A 153 -6.19 38.81 -16.91
CA ASN A 153 -7.26 38.51 -17.88
C ASN A 153 -7.55 36.98 -17.99
N GLN A 154 -7.69 36.31 -16.83
CA GLN A 154 -7.90 34.87 -16.76
C GLN A 154 -9.10 34.53 -15.88
N GLN A 155 -9.85 33.50 -16.30
CA GLN A 155 -10.87 32.88 -15.46
C GLN A 155 -10.24 31.85 -14.57
N LYS A 156 -10.40 31.98 -13.25
CA LYS A 156 -9.92 31.00 -12.25
C LYS A 156 -11.08 30.12 -11.79
N TYR A 157 -10.83 28.83 -11.72
CA TYR A 157 -11.76 27.85 -11.19
C TYR A 157 -11.09 27.13 -10.02
N LEU A 158 -11.74 27.13 -8.86
CA LEU A 158 -11.30 26.37 -7.70
C LEU A 158 -12.31 25.25 -7.42
N ILE A 159 -11.82 24.03 -7.37
CA ILE A 159 -12.62 22.87 -6.97
C ILE A 159 -12.09 22.40 -5.63
N GLU A 160 -12.95 22.43 -4.61
CA GLU A 160 -12.60 22.03 -3.25
C GLU A 160 -13.47 20.87 -2.79
N THR A 161 -12.84 19.86 -2.21
CA THR A 161 -13.52 18.80 -1.46
C THR A 161 -12.73 18.50 -0.18
N ARG A 162 -13.44 18.16 0.88
CA ARG A 162 -12.83 17.78 2.16
C ARG A 162 -13.11 16.31 2.41
N CYS A 163 -12.05 15.54 2.61
CA CYS A 163 -12.16 14.13 2.93
C CYS A 163 -11.15 13.73 3.99
N SER A 164 -11.48 12.71 4.74
CA SER A 164 -10.58 12.02 5.65
C SER A 164 -10.62 10.52 5.37
N GLY A 165 -9.64 9.77 5.81
CA GLY A 165 -9.64 8.32 5.60
C GLY A 165 -8.75 7.60 6.60
N ALA A 166 -9.24 6.47 7.10
CA ALA A 166 -8.49 5.64 8.03
C ALA A 166 -8.99 4.19 8.01
N LEU A 167 -8.12 3.26 8.46
CA LEU A 167 -8.54 1.92 8.84
C LEU A 167 -9.40 2.01 10.10
N THR A 168 -10.51 1.29 10.11
CA THR A 168 -11.44 1.28 11.24
C THR A 168 -11.44 -0.03 12.03
N VAL A 169 -10.89 -1.10 11.43
CA VAL A 169 -10.80 -2.42 12.04
C VAL A 169 -9.37 -2.68 12.51
N PRO A 170 -9.14 -3.02 13.79
CA PRO A 170 -7.83 -3.37 14.30
C PRO A 170 -7.22 -4.57 13.56
N TYR A 171 -5.91 -4.51 13.30
CA TYR A 171 -5.15 -5.56 12.60
C TYR A 171 -5.72 -5.93 11.22
N SER A 172 -6.33 -4.98 10.54
CA SER A 172 -6.97 -5.19 9.22
C SER A 172 -6.02 -5.01 8.04
N ALA A 173 -4.81 -4.57 8.29
CA ALA A 173 -3.76 -4.47 7.27
C ALA A 173 -2.43 -5.05 7.75
N MET A 174 -1.60 -5.46 6.79
CA MET A 174 -0.20 -5.82 7.01
C MET A 174 0.65 -5.10 6.00
N ALA A 175 1.66 -4.37 6.45
CA ALA A 175 2.66 -3.71 5.63
C ALA A 175 3.99 -4.45 5.73
N PHE A 176 4.61 -4.74 4.60
CA PHE A 176 5.86 -5.47 4.49
C PHE A 176 6.95 -4.56 3.98
N GLU A 177 8.03 -4.46 4.74
CA GLU A 177 9.19 -3.64 4.40
C GLU A 177 10.41 -4.55 4.15
N MET A 178 11.17 -4.26 3.10
CA MET A 178 12.39 -5.00 2.79
C MET A 178 13.55 -4.43 3.60
N LYS A 179 14.05 -5.23 4.55
CA LYS A 179 15.17 -4.85 5.42
C LYS A 179 16.42 -5.64 5.07
N THR A 180 17.43 -4.94 4.59
CA THR A 180 18.73 -5.55 4.30
C THR A 180 19.57 -5.58 5.57
N GLN A 181 20.06 -6.77 5.91
CA GLN A 181 21.07 -6.94 6.96
C GLN A 181 22.45 -7.03 6.32
N GLY A 182 23.36 -6.19 6.81
CA GLY A 182 24.78 -6.26 6.46
C GLY A 182 25.50 -7.42 7.13
#